data_b3397cdc173c078b7c63ad938e6ed0a3
#
_entry.id   b3397cdc173c078b7c63ad938e6ed0a3
#
_cell.length_a   1.000
_cell.length_b   1.000
_cell.length_c   1.000
_cell.angle_alpha   90.00
_cell.angle_beta   90.00
_cell.angle_gamma   90.00
#
_symmetry.space_group_name_H-M   'P 1'
#
loop_
_entity.id
_entity.type
_entity.pdbx_description
1 polymer ?
#
loop_
_entity_poly.entity_id
_entity_poly.type
_entity_poly.pdbx_seq_one_letter_code
_entity_poly.pdbx_strand_id
1 'polypeptide(L)'
;MNNTRIHKTLLALAVGAVTHSAFAADDQKEDTLVVHSAPVNDFKPGGDQLVPAFLDGQVANGGRMGMLGQQNAMDVPFNIISYTSKLVEDQQAKTIADVVANDAGVQFVQGYGNSAETYRIRGLKFDG
;
A
#
# COMPACT_ATOMS: atom_id res chain seq x y z
N MET A 1 -40.04 71.17 14.19
CA MET A 1 -39.69 70.44 15.39
C MET A 1 -39.84 68.95 15.09
N ASN A 2 -38.78 68.15 15.34
CA ASN A 2 -38.71 66.68 15.38
C ASN A 2 -38.38 65.88 14.13
N ASN A 3 -37.36 66.32 13.35
CA ASN A 3 -36.75 65.42 12.35
C ASN A 3 -35.53 64.62 12.87
N THR A 4 -35.07 64.85 14.09
CA THR A 4 -33.85 64.25 14.65
C THR A 4 -34.10 62.88 15.31
N ARG A 5 -35.36 62.50 15.56
CA ARG A 5 -35.66 61.19 16.20
C ARG A 5 -35.90 60.06 15.22
N ILE A 6 -36.24 60.38 13.97
CA ILE A 6 -36.48 59.36 12.94
C ILE A 6 -35.20 58.76 12.40
N HIS A 7 -34.11 59.55 12.34
CA HIS A 7 -32.83 59.05 11.83
C HIS A 7 -32.08 58.09 12.79
N LYS A 8 -32.40 58.18 14.10
CA LYS A 8 -31.75 57.27 15.09
C LYS A 8 -32.38 55.87 15.13
N THR A 9 -33.66 55.77 14.81
CA THR A 9 -34.37 54.49 14.76
C THR A 9 -34.10 53.74 13.44
N LEU A 10 -33.84 54.46 12.33
CA LEU A 10 -33.52 53.83 11.06
C LEU A 10 -32.09 53.28 11.05
N LEU A 11 -31.16 53.90 11.81
CA LEU A 11 -29.79 53.44 11.89
C LEU A 11 -29.64 52.15 12.73
N ALA A 12 -30.54 51.96 13.71
CA ALA A 12 -30.52 50.73 14.53
C ALA A 12 -31.07 49.50 13.80
N LEU A 13 -31.92 49.69 12.77
CA LEU A 13 -32.46 48.58 12.00
C LEU A 13 -31.48 48.08 10.91
N ALA A 14 -30.55 48.92 10.45
CA ALA A 14 -29.57 48.55 9.42
C ALA A 14 -28.39 47.73 9.94
N VAL A 15 -28.11 47.78 11.24
CA VAL A 15 -26.99 47.03 11.85
C VAL A 15 -27.40 45.60 12.22
N GLY A 16 -28.71 45.32 12.36
CA GLY A 16 -29.20 43.96 12.69
C GLY A 16 -29.27 42.97 11.54
N ALA A 17 -29.09 43.43 10.28
CA ALA A 17 -29.27 42.58 9.09
C ALA A 17 -27.97 41.94 8.54
N VAL A 18 -26.82 42.20 9.15
CA VAL A 18 -25.53 41.76 8.60
C VAL A 18 -24.95 40.49 9.30
N THR A 19 -25.60 39.98 10.34
CA THR A 19 -25.08 38.85 11.11
C THR A 19 -25.65 37.47 10.76
N HIS A 20 -26.32 37.32 9.62
CA HIS A 20 -26.84 36.03 9.17
C HIS A 20 -26.22 35.57 7.84
N SER A 21 -24.95 35.91 7.60
CA SER A 21 -24.23 35.32 6.47
C SER A 21 -23.21 34.29 6.94
N ALA A 22 -23.43 33.10 6.43
CA ALA A 22 -22.43 32.05 6.26
C ALA A 22 -22.09 31.20 7.50
N PHE A 23 -23.03 30.36 7.92
CA PHE A 23 -22.62 28.98 8.00
C PHE A 23 -22.83 28.37 6.60
N ALA A 24 -21.85 28.56 5.75
CA ALA A 24 -21.66 27.64 4.63
C ALA A 24 -21.47 26.28 5.30
N ALA A 25 -22.43 25.40 5.12
CA ALA A 25 -22.19 23.97 5.28
C ALA A 25 -21.03 23.69 4.32
N ASP A 26 -19.86 23.49 4.87
CA ASP A 26 -18.76 22.84 4.20
C ASP A 26 -19.32 21.47 3.86
N ASP A 27 -19.69 21.32 2.60
CA ASP A 27 -20.06 20.05 2.01
C ASP A 27 -18.77 19.23 2.05
N GLN A 28 -18.47 18.67 3.23
CA GLN A 28 -17.45 17.66 3.39
C GLN A 28 -17.92 16.50 2.51
N LYS A 29 -17.49 16.58 1.25
CA LYS A 29 -17.51 15.45 0.35
C LYS A 29 -16.75 14.37 1.08
N GLU A 30 -17.49 13.50 1.75
CA GLU A 30 -16.91 12.30 2.34
C GLU A 30 -16.13 11.62 1.23
N ASP A 31 -14.82 11.64 1.36
CA ASP A 31 -13.91 10.97 0.44
C ASP A 31 -14.15 9.47 0.65
N THR A 32 -15.18 8.97 -0.04
CA THR A 32 -15.54 7.56 0.02
C THR A 32 -14.37 6.81 -0.59
N LEU A 33 -13.55 6.20 0.25
CA LEU A 33 -12.53 5.24 -0.17
C LEU A 33 -13.24 4.09 -0.89
N VAL A 34 -13.36 4.23 -2.21
CA VAL A 34 -13.80 3.12 -3.05
C VAL A 34 -12.65 2.13 -3.12
N VAL A 35 -12.70 1.12 -2.27
CA VAL A 35 -11.81 -0.04 -2.39
C VAL A 35 -12.23 -0.79 -3.64
N HIS A 36 -11.55 -0.53 -4.74
CA HIS A 36 -11.65 -1.38 -5.90
C HIS A 36 -11.00 -2.71 -5.54
N SER A 37 -11.81 -3.75 -5.34
CA SER A 37 -11.27 -5.11 -5.35
C SER A 37 -10.58 -5.30 -6.69
N ALA A 38 -9.31 -5.75 -6.66
CA ALA A 38 -8.64 -6.16 -7.88
C ALA A 38 -9.54 -7.13 -8.65
N PRO A 39 -9.57 -7.07 -10.00
CA PRO A 39 -10.37 -8.00 -10.79
C PRO A 39 -10.04 -9.41 -10.33
N VAL A 40 -11.08 -10.21 -10.13
CA VAL A 40 -10.93 -11.65 -9.84
C VAL A 40 -10.19 -12.22 -11.04
N ASN A 41 -8.89 -12.47 -10.86
CA ASN A 41 -8.10 -13.12 -11.89
C ASN A 41 -8.52 -14.57 -11.93
N ASP A 42 -8.76 -15.11 -13.12
CA ASP A 42 -9.05 -16.53 -13.36
C ASP A 42 -7.81 -17.41 -13.09
N PHE A 43 -7.06 -17.09 -12.03
CA PHE A 43 -5.90 -17.86 -11.64
C PHE A 43 -6.32 -19.26 -11.20
N LYS A 44 -5.77 -20.27 -11.87
CA LYS A 44 -5.98 -21.69 -11.54
C LYS A 44 -4.75 -22.21 -10.76
N PRO A 45 -4.91 -22.56 -9.48
CA PRO A 45 -3.84 -23.18 -8.71
C PRO A 45 -3.29 -24.45 -9.36
N GLY A 46 -2.01 -24.71 -9.18
CA GLY A 46 -1.34 -25.92 -9.68
C GLY A 46 -0.87 -25.88 -11.14
N GLY A 47 -1.23 -24.84 -11.90
CA GLY A 47 -0.76 -24.64 -13.27
C GLY A 47 0.63 -24.00 -13.36
N ASP A 48 1.07 -23.73 -14.59
CA ASP A 48 2.31 -22.98 -14.89
C ASP A 48 2.07 -21.45 -14.95
N GLN A 49 0.81 -21.02 -14.88
CA GLN A 49 0.45 -19.63 -14.89
C GLN A 49 0.93 -18.95 -13.61
N LEU A 50 1.69 -17.86 -13.72
CA LEU A 50 2.13 -17.08 -12.57
C LEU A 50 0.95 -16.53 -11.77
N VAL A 51 1.07 -16.57 -10.44
CA VAL A 51 0.12 -15.91 -9.56
C VAL A 51 0.13 -14.41 -9.85
N PRO A 52 -1.03 -13.79 -10.13
CA PRO A 52 -1.09 -12.36 -10.38
C PRO A 52 -0.56 -11.56 -9.19
N ALA A 53 0.36 -10.66 -9.46
CA ALA A 53 0.94 -9.80 -8.44
C ALA A 53 -0.02 -8.65 -8.08
N PHE A 54 0.15 -8.10 -6.89
CA PHE A 54 -0.58 -6.96 -6.35
C PHE A 54 0.26 -5.68 -6.46
N LEU A 55 -0.38 -4.50 -6.26
CA LEU A 55 0.26 -3.19 -6.32
C LEU A 55 1.11 -2.98 -7.59
N ASP A 56 0.45 -3.11 -8.73
CA ASP A 56 1.08 -2.88 -10.03
C ASP A 56 2.34 -3.73 -10.25
N GLY A 57 2.32 -4.95 -9.73
CA GLY A 57 3.39 -5.93 -9.89
C GLY A 57 4.46 -5.89 -8.80
N GLN A 58 4.36 -5.06 -7.79
CA GLN A 58 5.38 -4.93 -6.74
C GLN A 58 5.30 -6.04 -5.69
N VAL A 59 4.09 -6.51 -5.38
CA VAL A 59 3.88 -7.50 -4.32
C VAL A 59 3.46 -8.83 -4.91
N ALA A 60 4.22 -9.88 -4.64
CA ALA A 60 3.88 -11.22 -5.03
C ALA A 60 2.78 -11.79 -4.12
N ASN A 61 1.70 -12.31 -4.72
CA ASN A 61 0.62 -12.97 -3.98
C ASN A 61 0.86 -14.47 -3.77
N GLY A 62 1.91 -15.01 -4.32
CA GLY A 62 2.24 -16.42 -4.24
C GLY A 62 3.44 -16.77 -5.12
N GLY A 63 3.59 -18.03 -5.45
CA GLY A 63 4.69 -18.49 -6.28
C GLY A 63 4.66 -20.00 -6.55
N ARG A 64 5.71 -20.49 -7.19
CA ARG A 64 5.84 -21.90 -7.52
C ARG A 64 6.28 -22.73 -6.31
N MET A 65 5.52 -23.77 -6.01
CA MET A 65 5.72 -24.63 -4.84
C MET A 65 6.06 -26.06 -5.26
N GLY A 66 7.15 -26.19 -5.98
CA GLY A 66 7.62 -27.49 -6.46
C GLY A 66 6.55 -28.25 -7.24
N MET A 67 6.19 -29.45 -6.77
CA MET A 67 5.17 -30.29 -7.43
C MET A 67 3.74 -29.76 -7.33
N LEU A 68 3.45 -28.83 -6.41
CA LEU A 68 2.14 -28.21 -6.29
C LEU A 68 1.89 -27.12 -7.35
N GLY A 69 2.89 -26.79 -8.15
CA GLY A 69 2.81 -25.74 -9.15
C GLY A 69 2.67 -24.34 -8.54
N GLN A 70 2.00 -23.45 -9.26
CA GLN A 70 1.74 -22.08 -8.78
C GLN A 70 0.59 -22.08 -7.77
N GLN A 71 0.80 -21.47 -6.62
CA GLN A 71 -0.20 -21.36 -5.55
C GLN A 71 -0.21 -19.95 -4.98
N ASN A 72 -1.38 -19.50 -4.50
CA ASN A 72 -1.44 -18.29 -3.71
C ASN A 72 -0.82 -18.53 -2.33
N ALA A 73 -0.16 -17.52 -1.78
CA ALA A 73 0.45 -17.61 -0.46
C ALA A 73 -0.56 -17.88 0.66
N MET A 74 -1.82 -17.48 0.47
CA MET A 74 -2.89 -17.69 1.45
C MET A 74 -3.55 -19.06 1.38
N ASP A 75 -3.33 -19.81 0.31
CA ASP A 75 -3.97 -21.11 0.07
C ASP A 75 -3.09 -22.29 0.52
N VAL A 76 -1.88 -22.00 1.00
CA VAL A 76 -0.95 -23.03 1.45
C VAL A 76 -0.73 -23.01 2.95
N PRO A 77 -0.57 -24.19 3.62
CA PRO A 77 -0.45 -24.27 5.07
C PRO A 77 0.96 -23.94 5.61
N PHE A 78 1.81 -23.33 4.80
CA PHE A 78 3.16 -22.94 5.18
C PHE A 78 3.48 -21.53 4.69
N ASN A 79 4.39 -20.86 5.37
CA ASN A 79 4.79 -19.52 4.99
C ASN A 79 5.68 -19.55 3.74
N ILE A 80 5.26 -18.78 2.72
CA ILE A 80 6.01 -18.55 1.51
C ILE A 80 6.17 -17.06 1.28
N ILE A 81 7.35 -16.65 0.85
CA ILE A 81 7.65 -15.30 0.41
C ILE A 81 8.21 -15.39 -1.00
N SER A 82 7.66 -14.61 -1.91
CA SER A 82 8.11 -14.52 -3.29
C SER A 82 8.38 -13.07 -3.64
N TYR A 83 9.31 -12.85 -4.54
CA TYR A 83 9.71 -11.52 -5.00
C TYR A 83 9.40 -11.40 -6.49
N THR A 84 8.80 -10.29 -6.89
CA THR A 84 8.52 -10.02 -8.30
C THR A 84 9.74 -9.44 -9.00
N SER A 85 9.83 -9.62 -10.31
CA SER A 85 10.87 -8.98 -11.13
C SER A 85 10.81 -7.45 -11.02
N LYS A 86 9.60 -6.89 -10.97
CA LYS A 86 9.41 -5.45 -10.82
C LYS A 86 9.99 -4.92 -9.51
N LEU A 87 9.77 -5.62 -8.40
CA LEU A 87 10.37 -5.24 -7.11
C LEU A 87 11.90 -5.27 -7.17
N VAL A 88 12.48 -6.31 -7.79
CA VAL A 88 13.94 -6.46 -7.97
C VAL A 88 14.50 -5.31 -8.81
N GLU A 89 13.81 -4.94 -9.89
CA GLU A 89 14.21 -3.83 -10.77
C GLU A 89 14.11 -2.48 -10.04
N ASP A 90 13.01 -2.22 -9.33
CA ASP A 90 12.78 -0.97 -8.61
C ASP A 90 13.78 -0.78 -7.46
N GLN A 91 14.20 -1.87 -6.82
CA GLN A 91 15.27 -1.86 -5.82
C GLN A 91 16.67 -1.78 -6.42
N GLN A 92 16.80 -1.92 -7.74
CA GLN A 92 18.10 -2.03 -8.43
C GLN A 92 19.00 -3.10 -7.80
N ALA A 93 18.42 -4.20 -7.35
CA ALA A 93 19.09 -5.27 -6.65
C ALA A 93 20.11 -5.96 -7.58
N LYS A 94 21.33 -6.10 -7.11
CA LYS A 94 22.44 -6.75 -7.84
C LYS A 94 22.74 -8.15 -7.33
N THR A 95 22.36 -8.41 -6.10
CA THR A 95 22.60 -9.67 -5.40
C THR A 95 21.31 -10.18 -4.78
N ILE A 96 21.27 -11.45 -4.43
CA ILE A 96 20.15 -12.02 -3.65
C ILE A 96 20.04 -11.30 -2.31
N ALA A 97 21.16 -10.89 -1.73
CA ALA A 97 21.22 -10.09 -0.52
C ALA A 97 20.38 -8.83 -0.60
N ASP A 98 20.48 -8.11 -1.70
CA ASP A 98 19.72 -6.86 -1.90
C ASP A 98 18.20 -7.14 -1.98
N VAL A 99 17.81 -8.23 -2.65
CA VAL A 99 16.39 -8.61 -2.80
C VAL A 99 15.74 -8.93 -1.46
N VAL A 100 16.44 -9.69 -0.61
CA VAL A 100 15.90 -10.18 0.67
C VAL A 100 16.30 -9.30 1.87
N ALA A 101 16.91 -8.13 1.64
CA ALA A 101 17.39 -7.23 2.70
C ALA A 101 16.31 -6.84 3.71
N ASN A 102 15.06 -6.76 3.24
CA ASN A 102 13.90 -6.40 4.06
C ASN A 102 13.14 -7.62 4.62
N ASP A 103 13.62 -8.84 4.38
CA ASP A 103 13.00 -10.05 4.90
C ASP A 103 13.51 -10.34 6.31
N ALA A 104 12.62 -10.25 7.29
CA ALA A 104 12.95 -10.55 8.69
C ALA A 104 13.34 -12.02 8.93
N GLY A 105 12.97 -12.92 8.03
CA GLY A 105 13.30 -14.35 8.10
C GLY A 105 14.68 -14.70 7.56
N VAL A 106 15.34 -13.78 6.87
CA VAL A 106 16.63 -14.00 6.22
C VAL A 106 17.70 -13.10 6.82
N GLN A 107 18.81 -13.69 7.21
CA GLN A 107 19.96 -12.97 7.76
C GLN A 107 21.21 -13.27 6.94
N PHE A 108 22.00 -12.22 6.68
CA PHE A 108 23.30 -12.37 6.03
C PHE A 108 24.37 -12.72 7.07
N VAL A 109 25.19 -13.70 6.73
CA VAL A 109 26.39 -14.04 7.51
C VAL A 109 27.62 -13.47 6.83
N GLN A 110 27.67 -13.59 5.50
CA GLN A 110 28.72 -13.04 4.65
C GLN A 110 28.06 -12.40 3.43
N GLY A 111 28.36 -11.13 3.21
CA GLY A 111 27.80 -10.35 2.12
C GLY A 111 28.75 -10.22 0.92
N TYR A 112 28.39 -9.31 0.04
CA TYR A 112 29.12 -8.99 -1.17
C TYR A 112 30.62 -8.71 -0.91
N GLY A 113 31.46 -9.26 -1.77
CA GLY A 113 32.93 -9.14 -1.68
C GLY A 113 33.65 -10.34 -1.02
N ASN A 114 32.90 -11.30 -0.48
CA ASN A 114 33.44 -12.59 -0.04
C ASN A 114 33.40 -13.61 -1.17
N SER A 115 34.11 -14.72 -0.97
CA SER A 115 34.17 -15.81 -1.96
C SER A 115 32.83 -16.50 -2.22
N ALA A 116 31.91 -16.43 -1.25
CA ALA A 116 30.56 -16.93 -1.35
C ALA A 116 29.64 -16.12 -0.43
N GLU A 117 28.41 -15.93 -0.85
CA GLU A 117 27.36 -15.34 0.01
C GLU A 117 26.76 -16.46 0.88
N THR A 118 26.66 -16.21 2.17
CA THR A 118 26.10 -17.16 3.12
C THR A 118 24.88 -16.55 3.79
N TYR A 119 23.80 -17.30 3.80
CA TYR A 119 22.51 -16.87 4.37
C TYR A 119 22.09 -17.76 5.53
N ARG A 120 21.31 -17.19 6.44
CA ARG A 120 20.53 -17.93 7.42
C ARG A 120 19.07 -17.67 7.19
N ILE A 121 18.31 -18.72 6.96
CA ILE A 121 16.87 -18.66 6.84
C ILE A 121 16.28 -19.28 8.09
N ARG A 122 15.57 -18.47 8.89
CA ARG A 122 15.01 -18.89 10.18
C ARG A 122 16.04 -19.57 11.10
N GLY A 123 17.27 -19.07 11.10
CA GLY A 123 18.36 -19.61 11.92
C GLY A 123 19.15 -20.77 11.31
N LEU A 124 18.68 -21.37 10.21
CA LEU A 124 19.40 -22.42 9.49
C LEU A 124 20.35 -21.80 8.49
N LYS A 125 21.60 -22.23 8.51
CA LYS A 125 22.64 -21.76 7.58
C LYS A 125 22.51 -22.44 6.22
N PHE A 126 22.55 -21.66 5.16
CA PHE A 126 22.63 -22.11 3.79
C PHE A 126 23.91 -21.54 3.16
N ASP A 127 24.73 -22.43 2.67
CA ASP A 127 25.92 -22.10 1.89
C ASP A 127 25.55 -22.24 0.40
N GLY A 128 25.73 -21.16 -0.37
CA GLY A 128 25.49 -21.11 -1.81
C GLY A 128 26.67 -21.68 -2.58
#